data_aec43338326009f4f542f1d23b1a3f1e
#
_entry.id   aec43338326009f4f542f1d23b1a3f1e
#
_cell.length_a   1.000
_cell.length_b   1.000
_cell.length_c   1.000
_cell.angle_alpha   90.00
_cell.angle_beta   90.00
_cell.angle_gamma   90.00
#
_symmetry.space_group_name_H-M   'P 1'
#
loop_
_entity.id
_entity.type
_entity.pdbx_description
1 polymer ?
#
loop_
_entity_poly.entity_id
_entity_poly.type
_entity_poly.pdbx_seq_one_letter_code
_entity_poly.pdbx_strand_id
1 'polypeptide(L)'
;NGTRYESATLLCENLEEELKCQARTSMLMGSGAMLNLALDAKANQDKMKTVINWGNNTDVTYGGQLSAVTRFFKTDGKKPILQADIDVLPTQIILNDSVWNIRPSHLALDSGRVFIDNFLVERPNQYLRIDGKVADKETDSCLVNLKNIDVKYVLDIVRFDAVEFSGQATGVVNLKSILKDFTMNTHLNVHNFAENSGLMGEADITGAWDHELGGVRLEAQIEEENLSATHVTGYVSPKLKGLDLMIDADSTSIALLNPYLEGIFSDLNGRVNGFVRLHGPFKALDFEGKVSAAIDAKVDVLNTY
;
A
#
# COMPACT_ATOMS: atom_id res chain seq x y z
N ASN A 1 -2.06 16.63 -7.99
CA ASN A 1 -2.44 15.84 -6.78
C ASN A 1 -2.81 16.80 -5.67
N GLY A 2 -4.10 17.22 -5.59
CA GLY A 2 -4.48 18.25 -4.64
C GLY A 2 -4.91 17.69 -3.29
N THR A 3 -3.97 17.34 -2.40
CA THR A 3 -4.31 17.33 -0.98
C THR A 3 -4.56 18.77 -0.58
N ARG A 4 -5.78 19.10 -0.19
CA ARG A 4 -6.15 20.43 0.25
C ARG A 4 -6.01 20.50 1.76
N TYR A 5 -5.16 21.39 2.24
CA TYR A 5 -5.08 21.74 3.66
C TYR A 5 -6.08 22.86 3.94
N GLU A 6 -6.96 22.68 4.90
CA GLU A 6 -7.96 23.70 5.26
C GLU A 6 -7.47 24.64 6.35
N SER A 7 -6.64 24.14 7.25
CA SER A 7 -6.00 24.92 8.29
C SER A 7 -4.64 24.34 8.66
N ALA A 8 -3.71 25.17 8.98
CA ALA A 8 -2.42 24.75 9.54
C ALA A 8 -1.98 25.77 10.58
N THR A 9 -1.67 25.30 11.78
CA THR A 9 -1.11 26.12 12.86
C THR A 9 0.18 25.49 13.37
N LEU A 10 1.17 26.30 13.65
CA LEU A 10 2.42 25.92 14.32
C LEU A 10 2.68 26.93 15.43
N LEU A 11 2.77 26.43 16.67
CA LEU A 11 3.13 27.20 17.84
C LEU A 11 4.37 26.58 18.46
N CYS A 12 5.42 27.33 18.67
CA CYS A 12 6.60 26.92 19.40
C CYS A 12 6.87 27.91 20.54
N GLU A 13 7.04 27.39 21.74
CA GLU A 13 7.31 28.14 22.95
C GLU A 13 8.58 27.61 23.62
N ASN A 14 9.46 28.52 23.99
CA ASN A 14 10.66 28.19 24.79
C ASN A 14 10.40 28.58 26.24
N LEU A 15 10.22 27.56 27.08
CA LEU A 15 9.92 27.70 28.51
C LEU A 15 11.15 27.25 29.31
N GLU A 16 11.94 28.19 29.77
CA GLU A 16 13.15 28.01 30.60
C GLU A 16 14.09 26.88 30.16
N GLU A 17 13.70 25.63 30.35
CA GLU A 17 14.51 24.44 30.03
C GLU A 17 13.83 23.52 29.01
N GLU A 18 12.64 23.82 28.53
CA GLU A 18 11.87 22.98 27.61
C GLU A 18 11.40 23.77 26.40
N LEU A 19 11.70 23.27 25.21
CA LEU A 19 11.09 23.72 23.95
C LEU A 19 9.81 22.90 23.68
N LYS A 20 8.67 23.57 23.60
CA LYS A 20 7.40 22.96 23.20
C LYS A 20 7.01 23.42 21.82
N CYS A 21 6.72 22.48 20.92
CA CYS A 21 6.17 22.76 19.62
C CYS A 21 4.88 21.99 19.43
N GLN A 22 3.85 22.66 18.92
CA GLN A 22 2.55 22.10 18.60
C GLN A 22 2.20 22.44 17.17
N ALA A 23 1.88 21.43 16.37
CA ALA A 23 1.34 21.62 15.05
C ALA A 23 -0.03 20.98 14.94
N ARG A 24 -0.96 21.67 14.29
CA ARG A 24 -2.31 21.17 14.03
C ARG A 24 -2.64 21.44 12.58
N THR A 25 -3.21 20.47 11.89
CA THR A 25 -3.69 20.66 10.52
C THR A 25 -4.89 19.78 10.25
N SER A 26 -5.76 20.26 9.37
CA SER A 26 -6.85 19.48 8.80
C SER A 26 -6.67 19.42 7.30
N MET A 27 -6.75 18.24 6.74
CA MET A 27 -6.61 18.03 5.30
C MET A 27 -7.77 17.23 4.74
N LEU A 28 -8.22 17.62 3.55
CA LEU A 28 -9.25 16.91 2.81
C LEU A 28 -8.59 15.76 2.03
N MET A 29 -9.03 14.54 2.33
CA MET A 29 -8.61 13.34 1.62
C MET A 29 -9.27 13.24 0.25
N GLY A 30 -8.70 12.47 -0.66
CA GLY A 30 -9.29 12.23 -1.98
C GLY A 30 -10.68 11.58 -1.96
N SER A 31 -11.00 10.88 -0.87
CA SER A 31 -12.33 10.31 -0.58
C SER A 31 -13.36 11.35 -0.12
N GLY A 32 -12.99 12.62 0.05
CA GLY A 32 -13.85 13.65 0.65
C GLY A 32 -13.86 13.66 2.18
N ALA A 33 -13.19 12.71 2.83
CA ALA A 33 -13.07 12.67 4.28
C ALA A 33 -12.06 13.68 4.81
N MET A 34 -12.34 14.28 5.96
CA MET A 34 -11.40 15.17 6.67
C MET A 34 -10.50 14.37 7.58
N LEU A 35 -9.19 14.51 7.43
CA LEU A 35 -8.20 13.98 8.35
C LEU A 35 -7.62 15.12 9.19
N ASN A 36 -7.77 15.02 10.50
CA ASN A 36 -7.19 15.94 11.47
C ASN A 36 -5.86 15.36 11.97
N LEU A 37 -4.81 16.14 11.93
CA LEU A 37 -3.49 15.79 12.41
C LEU A 37 -3.06 16.76 13.51
N ALA A 38 -2.52 16.19 14.58
CA ALA A 38 -1.97 16.93 15.70
C ALA A 38 -0.59 16.37 16.05
N LEU A 39 0.42 17.22 16.09
CA LEU A 39 1.77 16.89 16.55
C LEU A 39 2.08 17.74 17.79
N ASP A 40 2.49 17.09 18.86
CA ASP A 40 3.01 17.69 20.08
C ASP A 40 4.44 17.21 20.30
N ALA A 41 5.39 18.12 20.34
CA ALA A 41 6.79 17.82 20.60
C ALA A 41 7.28 18.63 21.81
N LYS A 42 8.00 17.97 22.71
CA LYS A 42 8.66 18.56 23.87
C LYS A 42 10.12 18.15 23.86
N ALA A 43 11.01 19.10 23.79
CA ALA A 43 12.44 18.88 23.80
C ALA A 43 13.11 19.54 25.00
N ASN A 44 13.97 18.77 25.66
CA ASN A 44 14.82 19.24 26.75
C ASN A 44 16.21 18.62 26.56
N GLN A 45 17.24 19.50 26.47
CA GLN A 45 18.62 19.12 26.17
C GLN A 45 18.73 18.28 24.89
N ASP A 46 19.13 17.00 25.03
CA ASP A 46 19.34 16.03 23.96
C ASP A 46 18.13 15.14 23.70
N LYS A 47 17.04 15.30 24.46
CA LYS A 47 15.84 14.43 24.38
C LYS A 47 14.65 15.19 23.86
N MET A 48 13.88 14.50 23.02
CA MET A 48 12.58 14.99 22.54
C MET A 48 11.52 13.89 22.67
N LYS A 49 10.40 14.25 23.27
CA LYS A 49 9.21 13.42 23.25
C LYS A 49 8.24 13.94 22.22
N THR A 50 7.84 13.10 21.30
CA THR A 50 6.90 13.45 20.22
C THR A 50 5.64 12.60 20.35
N VAL A 51 4.48 13.23 20.16
CA VAL A 51 3.19 12.57 20.09
C VAL A 51 2.49 13.07 18.83
N ILE A 52 2.09 12.15 17.98
CA ILE A 52 1.31 12.42 16.75
C ILE A 52 -0.05 11.79 16.95
N ASN A 53 -1.11 12.60 16.82
CA ASN A 53 -2.48 12.12 16.84
C ASN A 53 -3.11 12.39 15.49
N TRP A 54 -3.93 11.47 15.01
CA TRP A 54 -4.73 11.64 13.81
C TRP A 54 -6.10 11.01 13.97
N GLY A 55 -7.07 11.50 13.20
CA GLY A 55 -8.40 10.92 13.18
C GLY A 55 -9.28 11.55 12.12
N ASN A 56 -10.26 10.80 11.68
CA ASN A 56 -11.32 11.26 10.80
C ASN A 56 -12.69 11.00 11.44
N ASN A 57 -13.69 11.76 11.00
CA ASN A 57 -15.07 11.65 11.49
C ASN A 57 -15.95 11.04 10.38
N THR A 58 -15.57 9.90 9.84
CA THR A 58 -16.33 9.17 8.82
C THR A 58 -16.87 7.85 9.37
N ASP A 59 -17.76 7.20 8.63
CA ASP A 59 -18.30 5.89 8.99
C ASP A 59 -17.20 4.83 9.11
N VAL A 60 -16.14 4.97 8.29
CA VAL A 60 -14.92 4.17 8.40
C VAL A 60 -13.91 4.93 9.24
N THR A 61 -13.62 4.43 10.41
CA THR A 61 -12.75 5.12 11.37
C THR A 61 -11.28 4.89 11.05
N TYR A 62 -10.58 5.98 10.79
CA TYR A 62 -9.13 6.05 10.77
C TYR A 62 -8.69 6.95 11.90
N GLY A 63 -7.93 6.41 12.83
CA GLY A 63 -7.48 7.19 13.97
C GLY A 63 -6.34 6.54 14.71
N GLY A 64 -5.63 7.32 15.49
CA GLY A 64 -4.57 6.77 16.31
C GLY A 64 -3.67 7.80 16.94
N GLN A 65 -2.77 7.29 17.72
CA GLN A 65 -1.69 8.03 18.36
C GLN A 65 -0.38 7.28 18.14
N LEU A 66 0.65 7.99 17.75
CA LEU A 66 2.02 7.50 17.72
C LEU A 66 2.85 8.33 18.69
N SER A 67 3.58 7.66 19.59
CA SER A 67 4.46 8.31 20.54
C SER A 67 5.88 7.81 20.38
N ALA A 68 6.85 8.71 20.43
CA ALA A 68 8.26 8.37 20.36
C ALA A 68 9.08 9.22 21.32
N VAL A 69 10.19 8.63 21.76
CA VAL A 69 11.25 9.34 22.49
C VAL A 69 12.49 9.35 21.62
N THR A 70 12.97 10.52 21.29
CA THR A 70 14.17 10.72 20.46
C THR A 70 15.30 11.24 21.34
N ARG A 71 16.50 10.67 21.19
CA ARG A 71 17.75 11.20 21.74
C ARG A 71 18.63 11.64 20.62
N PHE A 72 19.16 12.84 20.72
CA PHE A 72 20.02 13.44 19.73
C PHE A 72 21.48 13.39 20.14
N PHE A 73 22.34 13.07 19.21
CA PHE A 73 23.78 13.04 19.39
C PHE A 73 24.46 13.85 18.30
N LYS A 74 25.68 14.25 18.56
CA LYS A 74 26.57 14.82 17.56
C LYS A 74 27.81 13.95 17.47
N THR A 75 28.26 13.66 16.26
CA THR A 75 29.54 13.00 16.07
C THR A 75 30.70 13.90 16.50
N ASP A 76 31.73 13.32 17.07
CA ASP A 76 32.98 14.03 17.33
C ASP A 76 33.70 14.32 16.01
N GLY A 77 34.11 15.58 15.79
CA GLY A 77 34.89 15.92 14.60
C GLY A 77 34.76 17.37 14.16
N LYS A 78 35.52 17.74 13.12
CA LYS A 78 35.51 19.12 12.56
C LYS A 78 34.15 19.49 11.89
N LYS A 79 33.37 18.53 11.49
CA LYS A 79 32.00 18.71 10.96
C LYS A 79 31.08 17.72 11.68
N PRO A 80 30.51 18.12 12.82
CA PRO A 80 29.61 17.25 13.57
C PRO A 80 28.34 16.96 12.73
N ILE A 81 28.00 15.69 12.66
CA ILE A 81 26.77 15.20 12.01
C ILE A 81 25.76 14.91 13.12
N LEU A 82 24.52 15.30 12.90
CA LEU A 82 23.41 14.98 13.81
C LEU A 82 23.04 13.52 13.64
N GLN A 83 23.01 12.80 14.75
CA GLN A 83 22.49 11.44 14.89
C GLN A 83 21.32 11.43 15.86
N ALA A 84 20.44 10.46 15.74
CA ALA A 84 19.32 10.31 16.68
C ALA A 84 18.94 8.84 16.85
N ASP A 85 18.66 8.47 18.08
CA ASP A 85 17.96 7.24 18.44
C ASP A 85 16.50 7.55 18.73
N ILE A 86 15.58 6.78 18.15
CA ILE A 86 14.14 6.99 18.23
C ILE A 86 13.50 5.71 18.75
N ASP A 87 13.01 5.76 19.97
CA ASP A 87 12.23 4.68 20.56
C ASP A 87 10.74 4.93 20.33
N VAL A 88 10.13 4.14 19.48
CA VAL A 88 8.68 4.15 19.23
C VAL A 88 8.01 3.41 20.38
N LEU A 89 7.07 4.07 21.04
CA LEU A 89 6.35 3.50 22.16
C LEU A 89 5.15 2.66 21.69
N PRO A 90 4.78 1.59 22.42
CA PRO A 90 3.64 0.77 22.05
C PRO A 90 2.36 1.59 22.08
N THR A 91 1.53 1.40 21.05
CA THR A 91 0.26 2.10 20.94
C THR A 91 -0.74 1.31 20.10
N GLN A 92 -1.98 1.77 20.09
CA GLN A 92 -3.03 1.24 19.23
C GLN A 92 -3.44 2.30 18.22
N ILE A 93 -3.69 1.85 17.01
CA ILE A 93 -4.25 2.64 15.93
C ILE A 93 -5.49 1.96 15.37
N ILE A 94 -6.35 2.74 14.75
CA ILE A 94 -7.55 2.25 14.07
C ILE A 94 -7.37 2.48 12.58
N LEU A 95 -7.45 1.42 11.81
CA LEU A 95 -7.43 1.43 10.35
C LEU A 95 -8.64 0.65 9.86
N ASN A 96 -9.54 1.32 9.14
CA ASN A 96 -10.74 0.71 8.59
C ASN A 96 -11.54 -0.06 9.66
N ASP A 97 -11.94 0.64 10.75
CA ASP A 97 -12.65 0.13 11.92
C ASP A 97 -11.98 -1.05 12.66
N SER A 98 -10.74 -1.33 12.33
CA SER A 98 -9.97 -2.41 12.94
C SER A 98 -8.86 -1.85 13.81
N VAL A 99 -8.72 -2.42 15.02
CA VAL A 99 -7.66 -2.04 15.96
C VAL A 99 -6.38 -2.78 15.62
N TRP A 100 -5.31 -2.03 15.43
CA TRP A 100 -3.96 -2.51 15.20
C TRP A 100 -3.04 -2.08 16.32
N ASN A 101 -2.12 -2.95 16.72
CA ASN A 101 -1.13 -2.67 17.73
C ASN A 101 0.22 -2.34 17.08
N ILE A 102 0.80 -1.20 17.42
CA ILE A 102 2.20 -0.88 17.12
C ILE A 102 3.03 -1.36 18.31
N ARG A 103 3.98 -2.24 18.02
CA ARG A 103 4.92 -2.74 19.03
C ARG A 103 6.05 -1.77 19.30
N PRO A 104 6.71 -1.84 20.48
CA PRO A 104 7.93 -1.09 20.71
C PRO A 104 8.94 -1.36 19.60
N SER A 105 9.50 -0.30 19.03
CA SER A 105 10.44 -0.41 17.92
C SER A 105 11.52 0.64 18.07
N HIS A 106 12.72 0.33 17.57
CA HIS A 106 13.85 1.23 17.60
C HIS A 106 14.25 1.67 16.20
N LEU A 107 14.43 2.97 16.01
CA LEU A 107 14.97 3.54 14.79
C LEU A 107 16.21 4.38 15.12
N ALA A 108 17.23 4.32 14.28
CA ALA A 108 18.41 5.16 14.42
C ALA A 108 18.62 5.99 13.15
N LEU A 109 18.85 7.27 13.31
CA LEU A 109 19.25 8.18 12.24
C LEU A 109 20.76 8.40 12.32
N ASP A 110 21.48 8.06 11.26
CA ASP A 110 22.91 8.31 11.13
C ASP A 110 23.27 8.76 9.72
N SER A 111 23.87 9.95 9.63
CA SER A 111 24.38 10.49 8.36
C SER A 111 23.36 10.49 7.22
N GLY A 112 22.09 10.81 7.54
CA GLY A 112 20.98 10.81 6.58
C GLY A 112 20.42 9.43 6.25
N ARG A 113 20.90 8.36 6.91
CA ARG A 113 20.35 7.00 6.80
C ARG A 113 19.48 6.70 8.01
N VAL A 114 18.36 6.01 7.78
CA VAL A 114 17.48 5.54 8.84
C VAL A 114 17.60 4.02 8.95
N PHE A 115 18.01 3.56 10.11
CA PHE A 115 18.01 2.15 10.49
C PHE A 115 16.69 1.87 11.20
N ILE A 116 16.00 0.82 10.80
CA ILE A 116 14.74 0.39 11.37
C ILE A 116 14.96 -1.00 11.96
N ASP A 117 14.77 -1.14 13.26
CA ASP A 117 14.84 -2.41 13.96
C ASP A 117 13.43 -2.80 14.39
N ASN A 118 12.90 -3.80 13.69
CA ASN A 118 11.63 -4.46 13.99
C ASN A 118 10.44 -3.50 14.23
N PHE A 119 10.18 -2.61 13.27
CA PHE A 119 8.94 -1.83 13.30
C PHE A 119 7.76 -2.73 12.95
N LEU A 120 6.95 -3.08 13.95
CA LEU A 120 5.87 -4.06 13.83
C LEU A 120 4.52 -3.43 14.13
N VAL A 121 3.61 -3.56 13.16
CA VAL A 121 2.19 -3.23 13.27
C VAL A 121 1.40 -4.51 13.08
N GLU A 122 0.60 -4.91 14.07
CA GLU A 122 -0.07 -6.20 14.05
C GLU A 122 -1.47 -6.19 14.65
N ARG A 123 -2.27 -7.16 14.23
CA ARG A 123 -3.51 -7.62 14.87
C ARG A 123 -3.60 -9.15 14.76
N PRO A 124 -4.57 -9.83 15.37
CA PRO A 124 -4.68 -11.28 15.26
C PRO A 124 -4.58 -11.76 13.81
N ASN A 125 -3.63 -12.66 13.52
CA ASN A 125 -3.35 -13.27 12.21
C ASN A 125 -2.89 -12.32 11.11
N GLN A 126 -2.62 -11.04 11.39
CA GLN A 126 -2.17 -10.06 10.41
C GLN A 126 -1.01 -9.24 10.95
N TYR A 127 -0.01 -8.98 10.13
CA TYR A 127 1.04 -8.03 10.47
C TYR A 127 1.71 -7.40 9.25
N LEU A 128 2.28 -6.23 9.48
CA LEU A 128 3.26 -5.57 8.65
C LEU A 128 4.50 -5.34 9.51
N ARG A 129 5.64 -5.88 9.10
CA ARG A 129 6.93 -5.69 9.77
C ARG A 129 7.94 -5.09 8.82
N ILE A 130 8.64 -4.07 9.30
CA ILE A 130 9.67 -3.35 8.54
C ILE A 130 10.99 -3.48 9.30
N ASP A 131 12.01 -3.98 8.59
CA ASP A 131 13.38 -4.12 9.09
C ASP A 131 14.38 -3.64 8.06
N GLY A 132 15.46 -3.01 8.49
CA GLY A 132 16.58 -2.70 7.61
C GLY A 132 16.96 -1.24 7.55
N LYS A 133 17.36 -0.76 6.37
CA LYS A 133 17.94 0.57 6.19
C LYS A 133 17.26 1.34 5.06
N VAL A 134 16.83 2.55 5.36
CA VAL A 134 16.40 3.55 4.38
C VAL A 134 17.61 4.45 4.09
N ALA A 135 18.21 4.29 2.92
CA ALA A 135 19.45 4.94 2.55
C ALA A 135 19.58 5.14 1.03
N ASP A 136 20.71 5.70 0.60
CA ASP A 136 21.01 6.01 -0.80
C ASP A 136 21.88 4.97 -1.52
N LYS A 137 22.35 3.92 -0.81
CA LYS A 137 23.26 2.91 -1.35
C LYS A 137 22.52 1.64 -1.76
N GLU A 138 22.93 1.01 -2.85
CA GLU A 138 22.40 -0.27 -3.31
C GLU A 138 22.61 -1.43 -2.33
N THR A 139 23.63 -1.32 -1.48
CA THR A 139 23.91 -2.29 -0.41
C THR A 139 22.93 -2.19 0.75
N ASP A 140 22.22 -1.08 0.87
CA ASP A 140 21.29 -0.84 1.97
C ASP A 140 19.87 -1.23 1.53
N SER A 141 19.27 -2.13 2.27
CA SER A 141 17.95 -2.67 1.99
C SER A 141 17.02 -2.52 3.18
N CYS A 142 15.75 -2.33 2.87
CA CYS A 142 14.64 -2.34 3.80
C CYS A 142 13.66 -3.44 3.39
N LEU A 143 13.42 -4.37 4.29
CA LEU A 143 12.47 -5.47 4.09
C LEU A 143 11.15 -5.14 4.71
N VAL A 144 10.08 -5.27 3.93
CA VAL A 144 8.70 -5.19 4.42
C VAL A 144 8.08 -6.57 4.32
N ASN A 145 7.81 -7.18 5.46
CA ASN A 145 7.14 -8.47 5.56
C ASN A 145 5.66 -8.25 5.83
N LEU A 146 4.83 -8.86 5.03
CA LEU A 146 3.37 -8.81 5.10
C LEU A 146 2.81 -10.18 5.47
N LYS A 147 1.81 -10.21 6.32
CA LYS A 147 1.01 -11.41 6.58
C LYS A 147 -0.46 -11.08 6.58
N ASN A 148 -1.21 -11.69 5.66
CA ASN A 148 -2.66 -11.55 5.52
C ASN A 148 -3.12 -10.08 5.46
N ILE A 149 -2.34 -9.21 4.82
CA ILE A 149 -2.70 -7.80 4.64
C ILE A 149 -3.70 -7.69 3.51
N ASP A 150 -4.81 -6.99 3.73
CA ASP A 150 -5.80 -6.73 2.71
C ASP A 150 -5.18 -5.95 1.55
N VAL A 151 -5.31 -6.49 0.33
CA VAL A 151 -4.80 -5.89 -0.90
C VAL A 151 -5.32 -4.47 -1.08
N LYS A 152 -6.57 -4.21 -0.68
CA LYS A 152 -7.18 -2.89 -0.74
C LYS A 152 -6.38 -1.84 0.03
N TYR A 153 -5.83 -2.16 1.20
CA TYR A 153 -4.98 -1.20 1.94
C TYR A 153 -3.74 -0.78 1.15
N VAL A 154 -3.14 -1.74 0.41
CA VAL A 154 -1.96 -1.46 -0.41
C VAL A 154 -2.34 -0.59 -1.60
N LEU A 155 -3.44 -0.91 -2.27
CA LEU A 155 -3.94 -0.17 -3.43
C LEU A 155 -4.37 1.26 -3.06
N ASP A 156 -5.01 1.45 -1.91
CA ASP A 156 -5.40 2.77 -1.40
C ASP A 156 -4.16 3.66 -1.14
N ILE A 157 -3.08 3.10 -0.61
CA ILE A 157 -1.81 3.82 -0.39
C ILE A 157 -1.21 4.31 -1.71
N VAL A 158 -1.19 3.45 -2.74
CA VAL A 158 -0.65 3.81 -4.06
C VAL A 158 -1.67 4.54 -4.94
N ARG A 159 -2.90 4.74 -4.44
CA ARG A 159 -4.01 5.41 -5.12
C ARG A 159 -4.35 4.76 -6.46
N PHE A 160 -4.36 3.45 -6.47
CA PHE A 160 -4.82 2.67 -7.60
C PHE A 160 -6.31 2.36 -7.40
N ASP A 161 -7.15 3.04 -8.16
CA ASP A 161 -8.62 2.98 -8.11
C ASP A 161 -9.24 2.58 -9.46
N ALA A 162 -8.40 2.16 -10.41
CA ALA A 162 -8.85 1.80 -11.76
C ALA A 162 -9.64 0.47 -11.78
N VAL A 163 -9.30 -0.46 -10.88
CA VAL A 163 -9.93 -1.77 -10.72
C VAL A 163 -9.96 -2.10 -9.23
N GLU A 164 -11.06 -2.63 -8.75
CA GLU A 164 -11.20 -3.02 -7.35
C GLU A 164 -10.72 -4.46 -7.15
N PHE A 165 -9.50 -4.60 -6.60
CA PHE A 165 -8.97 -5.90 -6.20
C PHE A 165 -9.12 -6.10 -4.69
N SER A 166 -9.37 -7.34 -4.31
CA SER A 166 -9.43 -7.77 -2.92
C SER A 166 -8.66 -9.09 -2.71
N GLY A 167 -8.48 -9.46 -1.46
CA GLY A 167 -7.72 -10.64 -1.04
C GLY A 167 -6.75 -10.29 0.09
N GLN A 168 -6.08 -11.32 0.61
CA GLN A 168 -5.15 -11.18 1.73
C GLN A 168 -3.73 -11.52 1.29
N ALA A 169 -2.88 -10.50 1.19
CA ALA A 169 -1.50 -10.63 0.75
C ALA A 169 -0.57 -11.07 1.89
N THR A 170 0.25 -12.08 1.61
CA THR A 170 1.34 -12.55 2.45
C THR A 170 2.60 -12.60 1.61
N GLY A 171 3.72 -12.09 2.12
CA GLY A 171 4.98 -12.13 1.40
C GLY A 171 5.96 -11.06 1.80
N VAL A 172 6.87 -10.73 0.92
CA VAL A 172 7.99 -9.84 1.18
C VAL A 172 8.15 -8.81 0.07
N VAL A 173 8.38 -7.56 0.47
CA VAL A 173 8.83 -6.48 -0.42
C VAL A 173 10.23 -6.06 0.02
N ASN A 174 11.19 -6.18 -0.86
CA ASN A 174 12.56 -5.75 -0.64
C ASN A 174 12.82 -4.43 -1.37
N LEU A 175 13.09 -3.38 -0.61
CA LEU A 175 13.35 -2.03 -1.10
C LEU A 175 14.83 -1.71 -0.95
N LYS A 176 15.47 -1.15 -1.98
CA LYS A 176 16.87 -0.73 -1.94
C LYS A 176 17.03 0.69 -2.46
N SER A 177 18.11 1.36 -2.06
CA SER A 177 18.46 2.71 -2.50
C SER A 177 17.29 3.71 -2.41
N ILE A 178 16.48 3.63 -1.36
CA ILE A 178 15.19 4.33 -1.25
C ILE A 178 15.31 5.84 -1.45
N LEU A 179 16.46 6.43 -1.07
CA LEU A 179 16.66 7.88 -1.11
C LEU A 179 17.27 8.40 -2.43
N LYS A 180 17.67 7.51 -3.35
CA LYS A 180 18.34 7.93 -4.58
C LYS A 180 17.86 7.16 -5.82
N ASP A 181 18.33 5.94 -5.99
CA ASP A 181 18.03 5.11 -7.16
C ASP A 181 17.13 3.93 -6.71
N PHE A 182 15.91 4.26 -6.31
CA PHE A 182 14.94 3.33 -5.72
C PHE A 182 14.77 2.07 -6.57
N THR A 183 14.98 0.92 -5.95
CA THR A 183 14.63 -0.38 -6.53
C THR A 183 13.75 -1.17 -5.58
N MET A 184 12.93 -2.04 -6.16
CA MET A 184 12.01 -2.89 -5.43
C MET A 184 11.91 -4.25 -6.09
N ASN A 185 11.92 -5.31 -5.27
CA ASN A 185 11.51 -6.64 -5.68
C ASN A 185 10.48 -7.15 -4.67
N THR A 186 9.48 -7.85 -5.18
CA THR A 186 8.43 -8.40 -4.32
C THR A 186 8.06 -9.81 -4.75
N HIS A 187 7.64 -10.60 -3.75
CA HIS A 187 6.98 -11.87 -3.94
C HIS A 187 5.83 -11.94 -2.94
N LEU A 188 4.61 -11.99 -3.46
CA LEU A 188 3.37 -11.98 -2.69
C LEU A 188 2.50 -13.16 -3.09
N ASN A 189 1.98 -13.85 -2.11
CA ASN A 189 0.89 -14.78 -2.26
C ASN A 189 -0.39 -14.10 -1.77
N VAL A 190 -1.43 -14.08 -2.58
CA VAL A 190 -2.71 -13.43 -2.26
C VAL A 190 -3.79 -14.49 -2.17
N HIS A 191 -4.23 -14.74 -0.97
CA HIS A 191 -5.32 -15.66 -0.67
C HIS A 191 -6.68 -15.02 -0.94
N ASN A 192 -7.63 -15.79 -1.52
CA ASN A 192 -8.94 -15.29 -1.93
C ASN A 192 -8.85 -14.05 -2.82
N PHE A 193 -7.93 -14.08 -3.79
CA PHE A 193 -7.80 -13.00 -4.75
C PHE A 193 -9.09 -12.87 -5.56
N ALA A 194 -9.62 -11.66 -5.62
CA ALA A 194 -10.83 -11.34 -6.33
C ALA A 194 -10.75 -9.99 -7.01
N GLU A 195 -11.48 -9.86 -8.11
CA GLU A 195 -11.66 -8.63 -8.87
C GLU A 195 -13.14 -8.25 -8.81
N ASN A 196 -13.44 -7.02 -8.36
CA ASN A 196 -14.77 -6.57 -7.96
C ASN A 196 -15.40 -7.56 -6.95
N SER A 197 -16.36 -8.36 -7.30
CA SER A 197 -16.93 -9.41 -6.45
C SER A 197 -16.69 -10.83 -7.02
N GLY A 198 -15.93 -10.94 -8.11
CA GLY A 198 -15.60 -12.22 -8.75
C GLY A 198 -14.36 -12.84 -8.11
N LEU A 199 -14.54 -13.95 -7.36
CA LEU A 199 -13.42 -14.72 -6.82
C LEU A 199 -12.63 -15.32 -7.97
N MET A 200 -11.31 -15.11 -7.97
CA MET A 200 -10.36 -15.63 -8.96
C MET A 200 -9.48 -16.76 -8.41
N GLY A 201 -9.36 -16.88 -7.08
CA GLY A 201 -8.60 -17.94 -6.42
C GLY A 201 -7.38 -17.48 -5.65
N GLU A 202 -6.28 -18.23 -5.74
CA GLU A 202 -5.00 -17.92 -5.12
C GLU A 202 -4.10 -17.27 -6.17
N ALA A 203 -3.50 -16.12 -5.83
CA ALA A 203 -2.57 -15.45 -6.73
C ALA A 203 -1.14 -15.45 -6.16
N ASP A 204 -0.19 -15.97 -6.94
CA ASP A 204 1.25 -15.81 -6.68
C ASP A 204 1.79 -14.70 -7.58
N ILE A 205 2.35 -13.65 -6.98
CA ILE A 205 2.71 -12.42 -7.67
C ILE A 205 4.19 -12.10 -7.40
N THR A 206 4.97 -12.01 -8.46
CA THR A 206 6.32 -11.44 -8.39
C THR A 206 6.35 -10.09 -9.08
N GLY A 207 7.18 -9.19 -8.57
CA GLY A 207 7.30 -7.85 -9.15
C GLY A 207 8.68 -7.26 -8.95
N ALA A 208 9.09 -6.44 -9.90
CA ALA A 208 10.34 -5.70 -9.85
C ALA A 208 10.15 -4.27 -10.37
N TRP A 209 10.83 -3.32 -9.73
CA TRP A 209 10.81 -1.93 -10.17
C TRP A 209 11.57 -1.75 -11.48
N ASP A 210 10.94 -1.06 -12.42
CA ASP A 210 11.53 -0.68 -13.70
C ASP A 210 11.68 0.85 -13.74
N HIS A 211 12.91 1.33 -13.84
CA HIS A 211 13.23 2.75 -13.83
C HIS A 211 12.76 3.50 -15.08
N GLU A 212 12.78 2.85 -16.22
CA GLU A 212 12.36 3.46 -17.49
C GLU A 212 10.85 3.71 -17.47
N LEU A 213 10.12 2.71 -17.07
CA LEU A 213 8.67 2.78 -16.89
C LEU A 213 8.27 3.65 -15.68
N GLY A 214 9.14 3.77 -14.67
CA GLY A 214 8.79 4.36 -13.38
C GLY A 214 7.60 3.64 -12.75
N GLY A 215 7.66 2.32 -12.74
CA GLY A 215 6.60 1.43 -12.32
C GLY A 215 7.10 0.03 -12.01
N VAL A 216 6.18 -0.89 -11.82
CA VAL A 216 6.46 -2.28 -11.47
C VAL A 216 6.18 -3.17 -12.66
N ARG A 217 7.18 -3.93 -13.12
CA ARG A 217 6.95 -5.11 -13.93
C ARG A 217 6.49 -6.22 -13.03
N LEU A 218 5.45 -6.93 -13.43
CA LEU A 218 4.88 -8.01 -12.66
C LEU A 218 4.67 -9.26 -13.50
N GLU A 219 4.73 -10.37 -12.82
CA GLU A 219 4.30 -11.67 -13.29
C GLU A 219 3.42 -12.27 -12.18
N ALA A 220 2.24 -12.75 -12.56
CA ALA A 220 1.32 -13.37 -11.63
C ALA A 220 0.77 -14.68 -12.20
N GLN A 221 0.60 -15.63 -11.31
CA GLN A 221 -0.09 -16.89 -11.56
C GLN A 221 -1.31 -16.94 -10.65
N ILE A 222 -2.49 -17.10 -11.23
CA ILE A 222 -3.75 -17.13 -10.49
C ILE A 222 -4.36 -18.51 -10.66
N GLU A 223 -4.53 -19.22 -9.57
CA GLU A 223 -5.04 -20.57 -9.54
C GLU A 223 -6.41 -20.63 -8.86
N GLU A 224 -7.40 -21.08 -9.57
CA GLU A 224 -8.69 -21.48 -9.00
C GLU A 224 -8.61 -22.96 -8.63
N GLU A 225 -9.23 -23.34 -7.53
CA GLU A 225 -9.15 -24.70 -6.97
C GLU A 225 -9.44 -25.78 -8.04
N ASN A 226 -8.48 -26.69 -8.25
CA ASN A 226 -8.52 -27.79 -9.21
C ASN A 226 -8.62 -27.41 -10.70
N LEU A 227 -8.21 -26.20 -11.07
CA LEU A 227 -8.19 -25.71 -12.45
C LEU A 227 -6.78 -25.30 -12.88
N SER A 228 -6.62 -25.08 -14.19
CA SER A 228 -5.38 -24.53 -14.75
C SER A 228 -5.18 -23.09 -14.31
N ALA A 229 -3.92 -22.67 -14.31
CA ALA A 229 -3.54 -21.33 -13.88
C ALA A 229 -3.76 -20.28 -14.98
N THR A 230 -4.28 -19.12 -14.59
CA THR A 230 -4.26 -17.92 -15.40
C THR A 230 -2.95 -17.18 -15.18
N HIS A 231 -2.21 -16.90 -16.25
CA HIS A 231 -0.95 -16.18 -16.17
C HIS A 231 -1.14 -14.71 -16.57
N VAL A 232 -0.57 -13.81 -15.78
CA VAL A 232 -0.59 -12.37 -16.06
C VAL A 232 0.83 -11.86 -16.07
N THR A 233 1.22 -11.17 -17.14
CA THR A 233 2.54 -10.52 -17.27
C THR A 233 2.39 -9.10 -17.76
N GLY A 234 3.31 -8.23 -17.38
CA GLY A 234 3.31 -6.86 -17.87
C GLY A 234 3.80 -5.84 -16.86
N TYR A 235 3.20 -4.65 -16.86
CA TYR A 235 3.60 -3.59 -15.94
C TYR A 235 2.43 -2.71 -15.49
N VAL A 236 2.61 -2.10 -14.31
CA VAL A 236 1.78 -1.01 -13.80
C VAL A 236 2.69 0.17 -13.50
N SER A 237 2.41 1.32 -14.11
CA SER A 237 3.26 2.51 -14.02
C SER A 237 2.52 3.72 -13.47
N PRO A 238 2.80 4.13 -12.22
CA PRO A 238 2.33 5.40 -11.69
C PRO A 238 2.85 6.62 -12.47
N LYS A 239 4.08 6.55 -13.02
CA LYS A 239 4.68 7.61 -13.83
C LYS A 239 3.93 7.84 -15.13
N LEU A 240 3.57 6.77 -15.82
CA LEU A 240 2.80 6.82 -17.08
C LEU A 240 1.28 6.94 -16.80
N LYS A 241 0.87 6.78 -15.53
CA LYS A 241 -0.53 6.71 -15.09
C LYS A 241 -1.34 5.67 -15.86
N GLY A 242 -0.74 4.52 -16.09
CA GLY A 242 -1.34 3.46 -16.89
C GLY A 242 -0.70 2.09 -16.62
N LEU A 243 -1.23 1.11 -17.30
CA LEU A 243 -0.77 -0.27 -17.26
C LEU A 243 -0.76 -0.90 -18.65
N ASP A 244 -0.07 -2.02 -18.78
CA ASP A 244 -0.10 -2.90 -19.96
C ASP A 244 0.13 -4.32 -19.46
N LEU A 245 -0.94 -5.11 -19.41
CA LEU A 245 -0.97 -6.47 -18.88
C LEU A 245 -1.43 -7.44 -19.96
N MET A 246 -0.66 -8.49 -20.18
CA MET A 246 -1.04 -9.64 -21.00
C MET A 246 -1.57 -10.74 -20.06
N ILE A 247 -2.78 -11.16 -20.30
CA ILE A 247 -3.49 -12.19 -19.54
C ILE A 247 -3.65 -13.42 -20.45
N ASP A 248 -3.04 -14.52 -20.06
CA ASP A 248 -3.23 -15.81 -20.67
C ASP A 248 -4.22 -16.60 -19.81
N ALA A 249 -5.47 -16.59 -20.22
CA ALA A 249 -6.57 -17.23 -19.53
C ALA A 249 -6.63 -18.71 -19.89
N ASP A 250 -6.49 -19.59 -18.91
CA ASP A 250 -6.74 -21.03 -19.04
C ASP A 250 -7.84 -21.44 -18.07
N SER A 251 -9.00 -21.70 -18.62
CA SER A 251 -10.21 -22.06 -17.86
C SER A 251 -10.61 -21.02 -16.78
N THR A 252 -10.32 -19.76 -17.04
CA THR A 252 -10.65 -18.65 -16.13
C THR A 252 -12.15 -18.45 -16.03
N SER A 253 -12.67 -18.17 -14.83
CA SER A 253 -14.09 -17.87 -14.64
C SER A 253 -14.48 -16.57 -15.36
N ILE A 254 -15.50 -16.62 -16.21
CA ILE A 254 -16.03 -15.43 -16.87
C ILE A 254 -16.90 -14.57 -15.94
N ALA A 255 -17.30 -15.09 -14.78
CA ALA A 255 -18.12 -14.38 -13.81
C ALA A 255 -17.49 -13.05 -13.33
N LEU A 256 -16.16 -12.91 -13.43
CA LEU A 256 -15.44 -11.66 -13.17
C LEU A 256 -15.91 -10.49 -14.06
N LEU A 257 -16.50 -10.78 -15.22
CA LEU A 257 -17.02 -9.75 -16.14
C LEU A 257 -18.46 -9.29 -15.80
N ASN A 258 -19.14 -9.93 -14.85
CA ASN A 258 -20.51 -9.57 -14.46
C ASN A 258 -20.68 -8.07 -14.16
N PRO A 259 -19.79 -7.42 -13.38
CA PRO A 259 -19.95 -5.99 -13.07
C PRO A 259 -19.87 -5.08 -14.29
N TYR A 260 -19.12 -5.49 -15.33
CA TYR A 260 -18.92 -4.70 -16.56
C TYR A 260 -20.02 -4.92 -17.61
N LEU A 261 -20.75 -6.02 -17.49
CA LEU A 261 -21.77 -6.44 -18.45
C LEU A 261 -23.20 -6.32 -17.89
N GLU A 262 -23.33 -5.76 -16.70
CA GLU A 262 -24.61 -5.50 -16.06
C GLU A 262 -25.54 -4.67 -16.96
N GLY A 263 -26.78 -5.11 -17.12
CA GLY A 263 -27.77 -4.50 -18.02
C GLY A 263 -27.72 -5.01 -19.47
N ILE A 264 -26.68 -5.77 -19.85
CA ILE A 264 -26.63 -6.51 -21.12
C ILE A 264 -26.80 -7.99 -20.84
N PHE A 265 -26.05 -8.51 -19.87
CA PHE A 265 -26.11 -9.87 -19.39
C PHE A 265 -26.25 -9.91 -17.89
N SER A 266 -27.00 -10.88 -17.38
CA SER A 266 -27.01 -11.28 -15.98
C SER A 266 -26.72 -12.76 -15.85
N ASP A 267 -26.30 -13.19 -14.64
CA ASP A 267 -25.95 -14.58 -14.35
C ASP A 267 -24.92 -15.19 -15.33
N LEU A 268 -23.96 -14.35 -15.75
CA LEU A 268 -22.90 -14.78 -16.66
C LEU A 268 -21.99 -15.78 -15.95
N ASN A 269 -22.05 -17.03 -16.41
CA ASN A 269 -21.26 -18.16 -15.88
C ASN A 269 -20.53 -18.86 -17.03
N GLY A 270 -19.44 -19.54 -16.69
CA GLY A 270 -18.68 -20.31 -17.66
C GLY A 270 -17.19 -20.08 -17.55
N ARG A 271 -16.47 -20.60 -18.53
CA ARG A 271 -15.01 -20.58 -18.58
C ARG A 271 -14.51 -19.98 -19.88
N VAL A 272 -13.41 -19.26 -19.77
CA VAL A 272 -12.74 -18.61 -20.90
C VAL A 272 -11.30 -19.09 -21.02
N ASN A 273 -10.89 -19.30 -22.29
CA ASN A 273 -9.51 -19.64 -22.67
C ASN A 273 -9.05 -18.66 -23.75
N GLY A 274 -7.80 -18.19 -23.67
CA GLY A 274 -7.20 -17.34 -24.69
C GLY A 274 -6.42 -16.19 -24.10
N PHE A 275 -6.07 -15.24 -24.96
CA PHE A 275 -5.22 -14.11 -24.61
C PHE A 275 -6.03 -12.82 -24.61
N VAL A 276 -5.86 -12.05 -23.53
CA VAL A 276 -6.43 -10.71 -23.36
C VAL A 276 -5.31 -9.76 -22.96
N ARG A 277 -5.18 -8.64 -23.67
CA ARG A 277 -4.33 -7.52 -23.26
C ARG A 277 -5.20 -6.44 -22.67
N LEU A 278 -4.93 -6.08 -21.41
CA LEU A 278 -5.51 -4.95 -20.72
C LEU A 278 -4.48 -3.82 -20.70
N HIS A 279 -4.75 -2.71 -21.36
CA HIS A 279 -3.75 -1.65 -21.49
C HIS A 279 -4.39 -0.25 -21.50
N GLY A 280 -3.55 0.76 -21.29
CA GLY A 280 -3.95 2.15 -21.38
C GLY A 280 -3.82 2.92 -20.07
N PRO A 281 -4.25 4.19 -20.07
CA PRO A 281 -4.25 5.02 -18.87
C PRO A 281 -5.28 4.52 -17.86
N PHE A 282 -4.99 4.63 -16.55
CA PHE A 282 -5.89 4.15 -15.47
C PHE A 282 -7.34 4.63 -15.58
N LYS A 283 -7.57 5.78 -16.22
CA LYS A 283 -8.91 6.34 -16.39
C LYS A 283 -9.63 5.90 -17.66
N ALA A 284 -8.95 5.15 -18.54
CA ALA A 284 -9.49 4.72 -19.83
C ALA A 284 -8.71 3.47 -20.27
N LEU A 285 -8.99 2.35 -19.61
CA LEU A 285 -8.39 1.06 -19.95
C LEU A 285 -9.12 0.46 -21.13
N ASP A 286 -8.35 -0.10 -22.07
CA ASP A 286 -8.80 -0.80 -23.24
C ASP A 286 -8.48 -2.29 -23.13
N PHE A 287 -9.34 -3.12 -23.74
CA PHE A 287 -9.16 -4.56 -23.85
C PHE A 287 -9.01 -4.94 -25.32
N GLU A 288 -7.99 -5.71 -25.61
CA GLU A 288 -7.85 -6.36 -26.91
C GLU A 288 -7.46 -7.82 -26.73
N GLY A 289 -8.00 -8.72 -27.53
CA GLY A 289 -7.66 -10.12 -27.38
C GLY A 289 -8.50 -11.05 -28.23
N LYS A 290 -8.22 -12.33 -28.07
CA LYS A 290 -8.96 -13.41 -28.67
C LYS A 290 -9.19 -14.49 -27.64
N VAL A 291 -10.45 -14.69 -27.32
CA VAL A 291 -10.88 -15.68 -26.34
C VAL A 291 -11.89 -16.64 -26.95
N SER A 292 -11.91 -17.85 -26.41
CA SER A 292 -12.91 -18.86 -26.63
C SER A 292 -13.59 -19.13 -25.30
N ALA A 293 -14.91 -19.05 -25.26
CA ALA A 293 -15.66 -19.21 -24.03
C ALA A 293 -16.81 -20.20 -24.21
N ALA A 294 -17.04 -21.02 -23.20
CA ALA A 294 -18.29 -21.76 -23.00
C ALA A 294 -19.04 -21.05 -21.89
N ILE A 295 -20.14 -20.41 -22.25
CA ILE A 295 -20.89 -19.53 -21.34
C ILE A 295 -22.35 -19.86 -21.26
N ASP A 296 -22.90 -19.70 -20.07
CA ASP A 296 -24.33 -19.60 -19.80
C ASP A 296 -24.60 -18.17 -19.31
N ALA A 297 -25.50 -17.47 -19.98
CA ALA A 297 -25.82 -16.09 -19.63
C ALA A 297 -27.30 -15.80 -19.91
N LYS A 298 -27.89 -15.01 -19.04
CA LYS A 298 -29.22 -14.42 -19.30
C LYS A 298 -29.03 -13.09 -20.02
N VAL A 299 -29.70 -12.93 -21.15
CA VAL A 299 -29.68 -11.67 -21.92
C VAL A 299 -30.80 -10.78 -21.38
N ASP A 300 -30.46 -9.74 -20.62
CA ASP A 300 -31.43 -8.89 -19.93
C ASP A 300 -32.32 -8.09 -20.89
N VAL A 301 -31.75 -7.64 -22.01
CA VAL A 301 -32.48 -6.89 -23.05
C VAL A 301 -33.60 -7.73 -23.68
N LEU A 302 -33.40 -9.04 -23.78
CA LEU A 302 -34.33 -9.98 -24.38
C LEU A 302 -35.10 -10.81 -23.36
N ASN A 303 -34.72 -10.74 -22.08
CA ASN A 303 -35.20 -11.60 -21.00
C ASN A 303 -35.22 -13.10 -21.38
N THR A 304 -34.22 -13.55 -22.13
CA THR A 304 -34.02 -14.89 -22.63
C THR A 304 -32.72 -15.50 -22.12
N TYR A 305 -32.69 -16.84 -21.97
CA TYR A 305 -31.51 -17.63 -21.65
C TYR A 305 -30.90 -18.21 -22.91
#